data_611cfd4718f39454f4f24429cc296d43
#
_entry.id   611cfd4718f39454f4f24429cc296d43
#
_cell.length_a   1.000
_cell.length_b   1.000
_cell.length_c   1.000
_cell.angle_alpha   90.00
_cell.angle_beta   90.00
_cell.angle_gamma   90.00
#
_symmetry.space_group_name_H-M   'P 1'
#
loop_
_entity.id
_entity.type
_entity.pdbx_description
1 polymer ?
#
loop_
_entity_poly.entity_id
_entity_poly.type
_entity_poly.pdbx_seq_one_letter_code
_entity_poly.pdbx_strand_id
1 'polypeptide(L)'
;MPALFGDPAALLGAVVLKLPALLVAVTVHEVAHGLVADRLGDHTARLRGRLTLNPLPHLDPLGALTFVVVGFGWAKPVPVDVGNLRHPVRDMAWVAAAGPASNFAVAFLGLLAFAVARRTAGVPLVSGLLAGVFLWVYRFNLALAIFNLIPLPPLDGGHFLPYVLPRRAGPLLRELERYGPLLLVVILLSGAAGFVLDPVIRWVSGIYVAVVKILV
;
A
#
# COMPACT_ATOMS: atom_id res chain seq x y z
N MET A 1 -12.58 18.47 2.99
CA MET A 1 -12.50 17.74 4.27
C MET A 1 -13.52 18.15 5.36
N PRO A 2 -14.06 19.35 5.45
CA PRO A 2 -15.11 19.67 6.44
C PRO A 2 -16.45 18.94 6.25
N ALA A 3 -16.72 18.41 5.05
CA ALA A 3 -18.00 17.77 4.73
C ALA A 3 -18.21 16.36 5.35
N LEU A 4 -17.15 15.66 5.75
CA LEU A 4 -17.27 14.30 6.30
C LEU A 4 -17.91 14.29 7.70
N PHE A 5 -17.70 15.31 8.51
CA PHE A 5 -18.27 15.41 9.85
C PHE A 5 -19.66 16.08 9.88
N GLY A 6 -20.11 16.64 8.75
CA GLY A 6 -21.42 17.27 8.61
C GLY A 6 -22.52 16.36 8.04
N ASP A 7 -22.16 15.22 7.43
CA ASP A 7 -23.10 14.27 6.84
C ASP A 7 -22.84 12.83 7.33
N PRO A 8 -23.64 12.31 8.30
CA PRO A 8 -23.50 10.96 8.80
C PRO A 8 -23.61 9.86 7.72
N ALA A 9 -24.40 10.09 6.66
CA ALA A 9 -24.56 9.12 5.58
C ALA A 9 -23.29 9.05 4.72
N ALA A 10 -22.63 10.18 4.44
CA ALA A 10 -21.34 10.23 3.76
C ALA A 10 -20.23 9.56 4.58
N LEU A 11 -20.22 9.76 5.90
CA LEU A 11 -19.28 9.08 6.79
C LEU A 11 -19.49 7.57 6.80
N LEU A 12 -20.74 7.11 6.95
CA LEU A 12 -21.07 5.69 6.92
C LEU A 12 -20.67 5.05 5.58
N GLY A 13 -20.98 5.70 4.46
CA GLY A 13 -20.57 5.25 3.13
C GLY A 13 -19.06 5.17 2.98
N ALA A 14 -18.33 6.15 3.50
CA ALA A 14 -16.87 6.13 3.51
C ALA A 14 -16.31 4.96 4.33
N VAL A 15 -16.84 4.71 5.52
CA VAL A 15 -16.42 3.59 6.38
C VAL A 15 -16.73 2.25 5.73
N VAL A 16 -17.94 2.04 5.24
CA VAL A 16 -18.39 0.76 4.65
C VAL A 16 -17.60 0.42 3.38
N LEU A 17 -17.30 1.40 2.52
CA LEU A 17 -16.64 1.14 1.25
C LEU A 17 -15.10 1.21 1.34
N LYS A 18 -14.57 2.17 2.10
CA LYS A 18 -13.13 2.45 2.08
C LYS A 18 -12.35 1.63 3.12
N LEU A 19 -12.93 1.43 4.32
CA LEU A 19 -12.20 0.74 5.38
C LEU A 19 -11.86 -0.71 5.01
N PRO A 20 -12.79 -1.56 4.51
CA PRO A 20 -12.43 -2.91 4.07
C PRO A 20 -11.35 -2.90 3.00
N ALA A 21 -11.44 -1.99 2.03
CA ALA A 21 -10.46 -1.88 0.95
C ALA A 21 -9.07 -1.47 1.44
N LEU A 22 -8.99 -0.55 2.41
CA LEU A 22 -7.73 -0.17 3.05
C LEU A 22 -7.13 -1.33 3.83
N LEU A 23 -7.96 -2.05 4.61
CA LEU A 23 -7.51 -3.20 5.39
C LEU A 23 -6.93 -4.30 4.48
N VAL A 24 -7.57 -4.57 3.34
CA VAL A 24 -7.03 -5.49 2.33
C VAL A 24 -5.69 -4.99 1.82
N ALA A 25 -5.59 -3.71 1.42
CA ALA A 25 -4.39 -3.15 0.83
C ALA A 25 -3.18 -3.26 1.76
N VAL A 26 -3.36 -2.84 3.02
CA VAL A 26 -2.31 -2.86 4.02
C VAL A 26 -1.93 -4.28 4.43
N THR A 27 -2.92 -5.14 4.68
CA THR A 27 -2.67 -6.52 5.13
C THR A 27 -1.89 -7.33 4.10
N VAL A 28 -2.31 -7.26 2.83
CA VAL A 28 -1.63 -7.99 1.75
C VAL A 28 -0.20 -7.47 1.58
N HIS A 29 0.00 -6.17 1.64
CA HIS A 29 1.30 -5.51 1.58
C HIS A 29 2.25 -6.03 2.67
N GLU A 30 1.84 -5.97 3.91
CA GLU A 30 2.64 -6.39 5.07
C GLU A 30 2.93 -7.90 5.04
N VAL A 31 1.93 -8.72 4.72
CA VAL A 31 2.09 -10.17 4.60
C VAL A 31 3.06 -10.51 3.48
N ALA A 32 3.05 -9.78 2.36
CA ALA A 32 3.98 -10.02 1.25
C ALA A 32 5.44 -9.79 1.66
N HIS A 33 5.73 -8.70 2.40
CA HIS A 33 7.06 -8.48 2.98
C HIS A 33 7.49 -9.64 3.86
N GLY A 34 6.64 -10.03 4.82
CA GLY A 34 6.94 -11.12 5.74
C GLY A 34 7.14 -12.46 5.05
N LEU A 35 6.35 -12.80 4.02
CA LEU A 35 6.48 -14.04 3.26
C LEU A 35 7.78 -14.10 2.47
N VAL A 36 8.21 -12.99 1.87
CA VAL A 36 9.47 -12.94 1.14
C VAL A 36 10.66 -13.00 2.11
N ALA A 37 10.62 -12.27 3.23
CA ALA A 37 11.63 -12.34 4.28
C ALA A 37 11.80 -13.77 4.80
N ASP A 38 10.68 -14.45 5.07
CA ASP A 38 10.67 -15.83 5.55
C ASP A 38 11.32 -16.81 4.55
N ARG A 39 11.05 -16.67 3.24
CA ARG A 39 11.70 -17.47 2.19
C ARG A 39 13.20 -17.19 2.06
N LEU A 40 13.63 -15.99 2.42
CA LEU A 40 15.03 -15.54 2.33
C LEU A 40 15.83 -15.80 3.62
N GLY A 41 15.20 -16.42 4.64
CA GLY A 41 15.86 -16.90 5.85
C GLY A 41 15.46 -16.18 7.13
N ASP A 42 14.72 -15.06 7.05
CA ASP A 42 14.21 -14.38 8.24
C ASP A 42 12.82 -14.87 8.64
N HIS A 43 12.77 -15.73 9.64
CA HIS A 43 11.52 -16.30 10.18
C HIS A 43 10.86 -15.42 11.26
N THR A 44 11.34 -14.19 11.50
CA THR A 44 10.88 -13.32 12.58
C THR A 44 9.38 -13.04 12.49
N ALA A 45 8.87 -12.73 11.31
CA ALA A 45 7.44 -12.46 11.08
C ALA A 45 6.57 -13.69 11.36
N ARG A 46 7.01 -14.88 10.93
CA ARG A 46 6.34 -16.16 11.18
C ARG A 46 6.27 -16.47 12.67
N LEU A 47 7.40 -16.39 13.37
CA LEU A 47 7.50 -16.68 14.80
C LEU A 47 6.64 -15.72 15.66
N ARG A 48 6.42 -14.49 15.18
CA ARG A 48 5.56 -13.51 15.84
C ARG A 48 4.08 -13.59 15.40
N GLY A 49 3.68 -14.60 14.62
CA GLY A 49 2.30 -14.77 14.15
C GLY A 49 1.81 -13.68 13.21
N ARG A 50 2.77 -12.97 12.53
CA ARG A 50 2.45 -11.84 11.67
C ARG A 50 2.18 -12.23 10.20
N LEU A 51 2.41 -13.50 9.81
CA LEU A 51 2.07 -14.03 8.49
C LEU A 51 0.60 -14.47 8.44
N THR A 52 -0.32 -13.54 8.56
CA THR A 52 -1.77 -13.79 8.59
C THR A 52 -2.52 -12.75 7.76
N LEU A 53 -3.59 -13.16 7.09
CA LEU A 53 -4.51 -12.27 6.39
C LEU A 53 -5.56 -11.63 7.32
N ASN A 54 -5.54 -11.96 8.62
CA ASN A 54 -6.31 -11.19 9.60
C ASN A 54 -5.74 -9.76 9.68
N PRO A 55 -6.53 -8.70 9.43
CA PRO A 55 -6.03 -7.34 9.44
C PRO A 55 -5.66 -6.82 10.83
N LEU A 56 -6.24 -7.37 11.90
CA LEU A 56 -6.08 -6.84 13.26
C LEU A 56 -4.60 -6.75 13.73
N PRO A 57 -3.73 -7.75 13.51
CA PRO A 57 -2.32 -7.65 13.87
C PRO A 57 -1.56 -6.56 13.09
N HIS A 58 -2.06 -6.14 11.93
CA HIS A 58 -1.44 -5.14 11.06
C HIS A 58 -1.94 -3.73 11.30
N LEU A 59 -2.97 -3.56 12.14
CA LEU A 59 -3.50 -2.25 12.49
C LEU A 59 -2.66 -1.58 13.57
N ASP A 60 -2.32 -0.32 13.33
CA ASP A 60 -1.88 0.61 14.36
C ASP A 60 -3.08 1.44 14.80
N PRO A 61 -3.46 1.45 16.09
CA PRO A 61 -4.63 2.19 16.56
C PRO A 61 -4.55 3.69 16.28
N LEU A 62 -3.37 4.29 16.41
CA LEU A 62 -3.17 5.71 16.14
C LEU A 62 -3.20 5.97 14.62
N GLY A 63 -2.56 5.10 13.82
CA GLY A 63 -2.62 5.15 12.37
C GLY A 63 -4.05 5.01 11.82
N ALA A 64 -4.85 4.13 12.40
CA ALA A 64 -6.27 3.97 12.05
C ALA A 64 -7.09 5.22 12.43
N LEU A 65 -6.86 5.78 13.63
CA LEU A 65 -7.53 7.00 14.06
C LEU A 65 -7.20 8.18 13.15
N THR A 66 -5.92 8.38 12.83
CA THR A 66 -5.49 9.47 11.92
C THR A 66 -6.07 9.29 10.52
N PHE A 67 -6.20 8.05 10.03
CA PHE A 67 -6.86 7.80 8.76
C PHE A 67 -8.32 8.26 8.75
N VAL A 68 -9.07 8.01 9.81
CA VAL A 68 -10.47 8.45 9.93
C VAL A 68 -10.57 9.97 10.00
N VAL A 69 -9.68 10.64 10.75
CA VAL A 69 -9.76 12.09 11.00
C VAL A 69 -9.17 12.92 9.87
N VAL A 70 -8.01 12.51 9.35
CA VAL A 70 -7.21 13.29 8.40
C VAL A 70 -7.25 12.70 6.99
N GLY A 71 -7.66 11.43 6.85
CA GLY A 71 -7.65 10.68 5.58
C GLY A 71 -6.29 10.10 5.22
N PHE A 72 -5.32 10.14 6.15
CA PHE A 72 -4.02 9.52 6.06
C PHE A 72 -3.74 8.74 7.35
N GLY A 73 -3.13 7.58 7.22
CA GLY A 73 -2.76 6.72 8.35
C GLY A 73 -1.63 5.77 7.97
N TRP A 74 -1.20 5.00 8.93
CA TRP A 74 -0.16 3.99 8.75
C TRP A 74 -0.55 2.67 9.39
N ALA A 75 0.10 1.61 8.93
CA ALA A 75 -0.01 0.27 9.48
C ALA A 75 1.08 0.01 10.53
N LYS A 76 0.87 -1.04 11.31
CA LYS A 76 1.91 -1.62 12.12
C LYS A 76 2.77 -2.53 11.24
N PRO A 77 4.04 -2.19 10.96
CA PRO A 77 4.85 -2.93 10.00
C PRO A 77 5.14 -4.36 10.49
N VAL A 78 5.27 -5.28 9.52
CA VAL A 78 5.75 -6.63 9.81
C VAL A 78 7.23 -6.57 10.17
N PRO A 79 7.65 -7.20 11.28
CA PRO A 79 9.05 -7.17 11.69
C PRO A 79 9.90 -7.99 10.74
N VAL A 80 10.97 -7.38 10.23
CA VAL A 80 12.02 -8.02 9.41
C VAL A 80 13.35 -7.76 10.08
N ASP A 81 14.10 -8.84 10.35
CA ASP A 81 15.46 -8.77 10.87
C ASP A 81 16.45 -9.00 9.72
N VAL A 82 17.06 -7.92 9.29
CA VAL A 82 18.01 -7.92 8.17
C VAL A 82 19.22 -8.84 8.45
N GLY A 83 19.57 -9.05 9.74
CA GLY A 83 20.67 -9.93 10.15
C GLY A 83 20.41 -11.42 9.85
N ASN A 84 19.13 -11.81 9.73
CA ASN A 84 18.74 -13.19 9.43
C ASN A 84 18.69 -13.47 7.91
N LEU A 85 18.75 -12.44 7.05
CA LEU A 85 18.71 -12.60 5.61
C LEU A 85 20.05 -13.14 5.09
N ARG A 86 20.00 -14.03 4.09
CA ARG A 86 21.20 -14.69 3.52
C ARG A 86 22.15 -13.69 2.87
N HIS A 87 21.60 -12.68 2.17
CA HIS A 87 22.35 -11.59 1.53
C HIS A 87 21.68 -10.26 1.88
N PRO A 88 21.98 -9.65 3.05
CA PRO A 88 21.19 -8.58 3.66
C PRO A 88 20.75 -7.46 2.70
N VAL A 89 21.68 -6.87 1.95
CA VAL A 89 21.34 -5.74 1.06
C VAL A 89 20.45 -6.16 -0.12
N ARG A 90 20.81 -7.26 -0.79
CA ARG A 90 20.04 -7.77 -1.93
C ARG A 90 18.67 -8.28 -1.51
N ASP A 91 18.66 -9.08 -0.44
CA ASP A 91 17.44 -9.76 0.01
C ASP A 91 16.46 -8.76 0.60
N MET A 92 16.96 -7.69 1.27
CA MET A 92 16.10 -6.60 1.74
C MET A 92 15.45 -5.84 0.58
N ALA A 93 16.13 -5.67 -0.56
CA ALA A 93 15.51 -5.10 -1.74
C ALA A 93 14.36 -5.97 -2.29
N TRP A 94 14.50 -7.31 -2.28
CA TRP A 94 13.41 -8.22 -2.65
C TRP A 94 12.25 -8.18 -1.64
N VAL A 95 12.55 -8.13 -0.35
CA VAL A 95 11.53 -7.95 0.69
C VAL A 95 10.77 -6.66 0.44
N ALA A 96 11.47 -5.55 0.23
CA ALA A 96 10.87 -4.26 -0.04
C ALA A 96 10.01 -4.25 -1.33
N ALA A 97 10.44 -4.96 -2.39
CA ALA A 97 9.65 -5.09 -3.62
C ALA A 97 8.33 -5.84 -3.43
N ALA A 98 8.27 -6.75 -2.46
CA ALA A 98 7.14 -7.67 -2.31
C ALA A 98 5.83 -6.96 -1.97
N GLY A 99 5.86 -5.96 -1.08
CA GLY A 99 4.71 -5.14 -0.71
C GLY A 99 4.07 -4.45 -1.92
N PRO A 100 4.80 -3.56 -2.61
CA PRO A 100 4.31 -2.90 -3.81
C PRO A 100 3.86 -3.87 -4.90
N ALA A 101 4.60 -4.94 -5.15
CA ALA A 101 4.24 -5.95 -6.15
C ALA A 101 2.90 -6.64 -5.84
N SER A 102 2.68 -7.00 -4.57
CA SER A 102 1.41 -7.58 -4.12
C SER A 102 0.25 -6.59 -4.29
N ASN A 103 0.47 -5.32 -3.98
CA ASN A 103 -0.54 -4.29 -4.16
C ASN A 103 -0.86 -4.04 -5.65
N PHE A 104 0.12 -4.06 -6.56
CA PHE A 104 -0.17 -4.00 -7.99
C PHE A 104 -1.06 -5.17 -8.43
N ALA A 105 -0.77 -6.38 -7.99
CA ALA A 105 -1.59 -7.55 -8.32
C ALA A 105 -3.03 -7.41 -7.78
N VAL A 106 -3.18 -7.02 -6.51
CA VAL A 106 -4.51 -6.82 -5.89
C VAL A 106 -5.26 -5.66 -6.51
N ALA A 107 -4.57 -4.57 -6.90
CA ALA A 107 -5.17 -3.46 -7.64
C ALA A 107 -5.77 -3.96 -8.97
N PHE A 108 -5.03 -4.73 -9.74
CA PHE A 108 -5.52 -5.30 -11.00
C PHE A 108 -6.75 -6.19 -10.77
N LEU A 109 -6.69 -7.10 -9.81
CA LEU A 109 -7.82 -7.98 -9.45
C LEU A 109 -9.04 -7.18 -8.97
N GLY A 110 -8.82 -6.11 -8.20
CA GLY A 110 -9.88 -5.21 -7.75
C GLY A 110 -10.58 -4.50 -8.91
N LEU A 111 -9.81 -4.02 -9.91
CA LEU A 111 -10.39 -3.41 -11.11
C LEU A 111 -11.17 -4.42 -11.97
N LEU A 112 -10.64 -5.63 -12.12
CA LEU A 112 -11.32 -6.72 -12.83
C LEU A 112 -12.63 -7.09 -12.12
N ALA A 113 -12.60 -7.28 -10.80
CA ALA A 113 -13.79 -7.57 -10.01
C ALA A 113 -14.83 -6.45 -10.08
N PHE A 114 -14.38 -5.17 -10.06
CA PHE A 114 -15.26 -4.02 -10.29
C PHE A 114 -15.95 -4.10 -11.65
N ALA A 115 -15.22 -4.40 -12.73
CA ALA A 115 -15.77 -4.48 -14.07
C ALA A 115 -16.81 -5.61 -14.19
N VAL A 116 -16.52 -6.78 -13.61
CA VAL A 116 -17.46 -7.92 -13.54
C VAL A 116 -18.71 -7.56 -12.73
N ALA A 117 -18.54 -6.99 -11.52
CA ALA A 117 -19.66 -6.60 -10.66
C ALA A 117 -20.60 -5.58 -11.33
N ARG A 118 -20.07 -4.72 -12.18
CA ARG A 118 -20.86 -3.75 -12.97
C ARG A 118 -21.69 -4.41 -14.07
N ARG A 119 -21.30 -5.58 -14.57
CA ARG A 119 -22.01 -6.32 -15.63
C ARG A 119 -23.06 -7.29 -15.09
N THR A 120 -22.86 -7.80 -13.88
CA THR A 120 -23.72 -8.86 -13.29
C THR A 120 -24.86 -8.31 -12.44
N ALA A 121 -25.41 -7.17 -12.76
CA ALA A 121 -26.36 -6.39 -11.92
C ALA A 121 -27.75 -7.04 -11.80
N GLY A 122 -27.85 -8.17 -11.09
CA GLY A 122 -29.14 -8.81 -10.74
C GLY A 122 -29.88 -8.12 -9.57
N VAL A 123 -29.15 -7.55 -8.59
CA VAL A 123 -29.69 -6.79 -7.46
C VAL A 123 -28.95 -5.46 -7.38
N PRO A 124 -29.56 -4.34 -7.81
CA PRO A 124 -28.85 -3.05 -7.98
C PRO A 124 -28.11 -2.57 -6.73
N LEU A 125 -28.69 -2.74 -5.55
CA LEU A 125 -28.07 -2.31 -4.29
C LEU A 125 -26.80 -3.11 -3.97
N VAL A 126 -26.87 -4.44 -4.05
CA VAL A 126 -25.75 -5.32 -3.70
C VAL A 126 -24.61 -5.18 -4.73
N SER A 127 -24.94 -5.18 -6.02
CA SER A 127 -23.92 -4.98 -7.07
C SER A 127 -23.27 -3.59 -6.99
N GLY A 128 -24.02 -2.56 -6.61
CA GLY A 128 -23.49 -1.20 -6.39
C GLY A 128 -22.51 -1.13 -5.22
N LEU A 129 -22.85 -1.76 -4.08
CA LEU A 129 -21.97 -1.81 -2.91
C LEU A 129 -20.69 -2.61 -3.20
N LEU A 130 -20.81 -3.80 -3.78
CA LEU A 130 -19.66 -4.63 -4.15
C LEU A 130 -18.75 -3.92 -5.16
N ALA A 131 -19.32 -3.32 -6.20
CA ALA A 131 -18.56 -2.52 -7.15
C ALA A 131 -17.85 -1.35 -6.45
N GLY A 132 -18.51 -0.68 -5.51
CA GLY A 132 -17.92 0.38 -4.71
C GLY A 132 -16.70 -0.10 -3.90
N VAL A 133 -16.80 -1.23 -3.20
CA VAL A 133 -15.69 -1.83 -2.45
C VAL A 133 -14.54 -2.21 -3.40
N PHE A 134 -14.80 -2.90 -4.51
CA PHE A 134 -13.76 -3.29 -5.46
C PHE A 134 -13.07 -2.11 -6.12
N LEU A 135 -13.80 -1.02 -6.39
CA LEU A 135 -13.22 0.22 -6.88
C LEU A 135 -12.24 0.83 -5.85
N TRP A 136 -12.57 0.78 -4.55
CA TRP A 136 -11.66 1.25 -3.51
C TRP A 136 -10.50 0.30 -3.27
N VAL A 137 -10.70 -1.03 -3.37
CA VAL A 137 -9.59 -2.01 -3.37
C VAL A 137 -8.60 -1.68 -4.48
N TYR A 138 -9.07 -1.45 -5.70
CA TYR A 138 -8.24 -1.02 -6.81
C TYR A 138 -7.46 0.27 -6.48
N ARG A 139 -8.17 1.32 -6.07
CA ARG A 139 -7.57 2.64 -5.83
C ARG A 139 -6.53 2.65 -4.73
N PHE A 140 -6.84 2.05 -3.57
CA PHE A 140 -5.91 2.03 -2.46
C PHE A 140 -4.68 1.18 -2.73
N ASN A 141 -4.87 0.01 -3.33
CA ASN A 141 -3.74 -0.85 -3.66
C ASN A 141 -2.83 -0.19 -4.71
N LEU A 142 -3.38 0.41 -5.76
CA LEU A 142 -2.59 1.11 -6.76
C LEU A 142 -1.82 2.31 -6.17
N ALA A 143 -2.50 3.13 -5.38
CA ALA A 143 -1.88 4.28 -4.74
C ALA A 143 -0.79 3.85 -3.76
N LEU A 144 -1.04 2.82 -2.93
CA LEU A 144 -0.07 2.31 -1.96
C LEU A 144 1.16 1.70 -2.65
N ALA A 145 0.97 0.95 -3.74
CA ALA A 145 2.05 0.39 -4.53
C ALA A 145 2.99 1.48 -5.07
N ILE A 146 2.41 2.49 -5.73
CA ILE A 146 3.20 3.57 -6.35
C ILE A 146 3.86 4.46 -5.29
N PHE A 147 3.14 4.77 -4.20
CA PHE A 147 3.66 5.56 -3.10
C PHE A 147 4.87 4.90 -2.44
N ASN A 148 4.79 3.59 -2.17
CA ASN A 148 5.89 2.86 -1.55
C ASN A 148 7.09 2.64 -2.47
N LEU A 149 6.96 2.83 -3.78
CA LEU A 149 8.11 2.80 -4.70
C LEU A 149 8.91 4.12 -4.77
N ILE A 150 8.45 5.19 -4.11
CA ILE A 150 9.24 6.42 -3.98
C ILE A 150 10.57 6.07 -3.27
N PRO A 151 11.74 6.43 -3.86
CA PRO A 151 13.04 6.07 -3.31
C PRO A 151 13.42 6.98 -2.12
N LEU A 152 12.60 6.95 -1.07
CA LEU A 152 12.74 7.77 0.13
C LEU A 152 12.43 6.95 1.37
N PRO A 153 13.37 6.74 2.31
CA PRO A 153 13.04 6.18 3.62
C PRO A 153 12.01 7.06 4.37
N PRO A 154 11.03 6.47 5.07
CA PRO A 154 10.90 5.05 5.45
C PRO A 154 10.11 4.18 4.46
N LEU A 155 9.85 4.63 3.24
CA LEU A 155 9.10 3.87 2.24
C LEU A 155 9.95 2.70 1.70
N ASP A 156 9.29 1.68 1.14
CA ASP A 156 9.95 0.50 0.59
C ASP A 156 10.98 0.84 -0.48
N GLY A 157 10.67 1.85 -1.32
CA GLY A 157 11.58 2.37 -2.34
C GLY A 157 12.93 2.83 -1.79
N GLY A 158 12.96 3.28 -0.52
CA GLY A 158 14.19 3.63 0.18
C GLY A 158 15.15 2.45 0.36
N HIS A 159 14.62 1.24 0.53
CA HIS A 159 15.41 0.02 0.70
C HIS A 159 16.09 -0.48 -0.58
N PHE A 160 15.73 0.06 -1.75
CA PHE A 160 16.46 -0.19 -3.00
C PHE A 160 17.74 0.64 -3.11
N LEU A 161 17.81 1.79 -2.44
CA LEU A 161 18.93 2.70 -2.56
C LEU A 161 20.29 2.06 -2.21
N PRO A 162 20.46 1.32 -1.09
CA PRO A 162 21.71 0.63 -0.79
C PRO A 162 22.10 -0.43 -1.82
N TYR A 163 21.12 -0.99 -2.55
CA TYR A 163 21.35 -1.99 -3.58
C TYR A 163 21.84 -1.39 -4.91
N VAL A 164 21.27 -0.23 -5.29
CA VAL A 164 21.56 0.39 -6.61
C VAL A 164 22.67 1.44 -6.55
N LEU A 165 22.88 2.08 -5.41
CA LEU A 165 23.86 3.13 -5.26
C LEU A 165 25.26 2.56 -4.96
N PRO A 166 26.34 3.21 -5.47
CA PRO A 166 27.71 2.81 -5.14
C PRO A 166 28.01 3.02 -3.64
N ARG A 167 28.93 2.23 -3.08
CA ARG A 167 29.33 2.30 -1.67
C ARG A 167 29.71 3.71 -1.20
N ARG A 168 30.22 4.56 -2.09
CA ARG A 168 30.54 5.97 -1.80
C ARG A 168 29.33 6.83 -1.46
N ALA A 169 28.10 6.39 -1.78
CA ALA A 169 26.87 7.08 -1.42
C ALA A 169 26.42 6.85 0.04
N GLY A 170 27.19 6.11 0.84
CA GLY A 170 26.88 5.84 2.24
C GLY A 170 26.55 7.07 3.11
N PRO A 171 27.26 8.21 2.99
CA PRO A 171 26.87 9.44 3.68
C PRO A 171 25.48 9.94 3.29
N LEU A 172 25.16 9.97 2.00
CA LEU A 172 23.85 10.37 1.49
C LEU A 172 22.73 9.44 2.01
N LEU A 173 22.96 8.14 2.03
CA LEU A 173 21.98 7.17 2.54
C LEU A 173 21.65 7.43 4.02
N ARG A 174 22.67 7.70 4.84
CA ARG A 174 22.46 8.04 6.26
C ARG A 174 21.66 9.34 6.45
N GLU A 175 21.90 10.34 5.63
CA GLU A 175 21.11 11.59 5.67
C GLU A 175 19.66 11.33 5.23
N LEU A 176 19.44 10.51 4.19
CA LEU A 176 18.10 10.13 3.77
C LEU A 176 17.37 9.29 4.83
N GLU A 177 18.04 8.38 5.52
CA GLU A 177 17.45 7.63 6.63
C GLU A 177 17.07 8.56 7.79
N ARG A 178 17.91 9.55 8.09
CA ARG A 178 17.71 10.50 9.19
C ARG A 178 16.59 11.50 8.91
N TYR A 179 16.57 12.09 7.72
CA TYR A 179 15.67 13.20 7.38
C TYR A 179 14.51 12.76 6.47
N GLY A 180 14.55 11.56 5.92
CA GLY A 180 13.50 11.02 5.04
C GLY A 180 12.10 11.07 5.63
N PRO A 181 11.88 10.65 6.90
CA PRO A 181 10.56 10.76 7.52
C PRO A 181 10.05 12.20 7.59
N LEU A 182 10.91 13.16 7.92
CA LEU A 182 10.55 14.59 7.96
C LEU A 182 10.23 15.11 6.55
N LEU A 183 11.08 14.76 5.57
CA LEU A 183 10.88 15.14 4.17
C LEU A 183 9.57 14.58 3.62
N LEU A 184 9.25 13.34 3.96
CA LEU A 184 7.99 12.70 3.57
C LEU A 184 6.78 13.47 4.13
N VAL A 185 6.82 13.86 5.40
CA VAL A 185 5.74 14.66 6.01
C VAL A 185 5.59 16.01 5.28
N VAL A 186 6.70 16.69 4.98
CA VAL A 186 6.68 17.97 4.22
C VAL A 186 6.07 17.77 2.82
N ILE A 187 6.47 16.71 2.10
CA ILE A 187 5.93 16.38 0.77
C ILE A 187 4.42 16.10 0.84
N LEU A 188 3.95 15.39 1.86
CA LEU A 188 2.53 15.09 2.02
C LEU A 188 1.73 16.36 2.37
N LEU A 189 2.20 17.17 3.32
CA LEU A 189 1.50 18.38 3.75
C LEU A 189 1.49 19.48 2.69
N SER A 190 2.53 19.57 1.86
CA SER A 190 2.60 20.53 0.75
C SER A 190 1.71 20.16 -0.45
N GLY A 191 1.19 18.92 -0.49
CA GLY A 191 0.47 18.41 -1.65
C GLY A 191 1.38 18.02 -2.84
N ALA A 192 2.69 18.19 -2.71
CA ALA A 192 3.65 17.87 -3.77
C ALA A 192 3.63 16.38 -4.16
N ALA A 193 3.23 15.51 -3.23
CA ALA A 193 3.05 14.09 -3.51
C ALA A 193 2.11 13.85 -4.71
N GLY A 194 1.00 14.58 -4.79
CA GLY A 194 0.05 14.47 -5.92
C GLY A 194 0.68 14.80 -7.27
N PHE A 195 1.58 15.79 -7.31
CA PHE A 195 2.25 16.18 -8.56
C PHE A 195 3.09 15.05 -9.17
N VAL A 196 3.71 14.22 -8.31
CA VAL A 196 4.54 13.09 -8.74
C VAL A 196 3.70 11.83 -8.93
N LEU A 197 2.77 11.56 -8.01
CA LEU A 197 2.01 10.30 -8.00
C LEU A 197 0.90 10.28 -9.05
N ASP A 198 0.16 11.37 -9.24
CA ASP A 198 -1.01 11.39 -10.12
C ASP A 198 -0.69 11.04 -11.59
N PRO A 199 0.40 11.53 -12.22
CA PRO A 199 0.77 11.12 -13.56
C PRO A 199 1.04 9.61 -13.67
N VAL A 200 1.77 9.06 -12.68
CA VAL A 200 2.12 7.63 -12.65
C VAL A 200 0.87 6.77 -12.41
N ILE A 201 0.02 7.18 -11.46
CA ILE A 201 -1.27 6.51 -11.20
C ILE A 201 -2.13 6.51 -12.46
N ARG A 202 -2.26 7.64 -13.15
CA ARG A 202 -3.04 7.72 -14.40
C ARG A 202 -2.48 6.82 -15.49
N TRP A 203 -1.16 6.79 -15.65
CA TRP A 203 -0.51 5.96 -16.65
C TRP A 203 -0.73 4.47 -16.39
N VAL A 204 -0.47 3.98 -15.17
CA VAL A 204 -0.70 2.58 -14.79
C VAL A 204 -2.20 2.22 -14.87
N SER A 205 -3.08 3.14 -14.43
CA SER A 205 -4.54 2.97 -14.55
C SER A 205 -4.97 2.80 -15.99
N GLY A 206 -4.38 3.57 -16.91
CA GLY A 206 -4.66 3.46 -18.34
C GLY A 206 -4.34 2.05 -18.87
N ILE A 207 -3.19 1.50 -18.49
CA ILE A 207 -2.79 0.12 -18.85
C ILE A 207 -3.79 -0.89 -18.27
N TYR A 208 -4.11 -0.80 -16.98
CA TYR A 208 -5.03 -1.73 -16.32
C TYR A 208 -6.42 -1.70 -16.95
N VAL A 209 -6.96 -0.49 -17.22
CA VAL A 209 -8.26 -0.33 -17.86
C VAL A 209 -8.25 -0.91 -19.29
N ALA A 210 -7.18 -0.70 -20.06
CA ALA A 210 -7.06 -1.28 -21.40
C ALA A 210 -7.08 -2.81 -21.36
N VAL A 211 -6.31 -3.43 -20.46
CA VAL A 211 -6.28 -4.89 -20.30
C VAL A 211 -7.63 -5.44 -19.82
N VAL A 212 -8.24 -4.80 -18.81
CA VAL A 212 -9.56 -5.26 -18.29
C VAL A 212 -10.64 -5.17 -19.35
N LYS A 213 -10.65 -4.14 -20.21
CA LYS A 213 -11.59 -4.02 -21.34
C LYS A 213 -11.47 -5.15 -22.38
N ILE A 214 -10.30 -5.79 -22.47
CA ILE A 214 -10.09 -6.94 -23.36
C ILE A 214 -10.61 -8.23 -22.72
N LEU A 215 -10.50 -8.32 -21.38
CA LEU A 215 -10.85 -9.52 -20.64
C LEU A 215 -12.34 -9.63 -20.31
N VAL A 216 -13.02 -8.49 -20.23
CA VAL A 216 -14.41 -8.34 -19.78
C VAL A 216 -15.16 -7.42 -20.71
#